data_ea6280649aa52f88924af33b7046f4b4
#
_entry.id   ea6280649aa52f88924af33b7046f4b4
#
_cell.length_a   1.000
_cell.length_b   1.000
_cell.length_c   1.000
_cell.angle_alpha   90.00
_cell.angle_beta   90.00
_cell.angle_gamma   90.00
#
_symmetry.space_group_name_H-M   'P 1'
#
loop_
_entity.id
_entity.type
_entity.pdbx_description
1 polymer ?
#
loop_
_entity_poly.entity_id
_entity_poly.type
_entity_poly.pdbx_seq_one_letter_code
_entity_poly.pdbx_strand_id
1 'polypeptide(L)'
;SCPNVKHGGIAFGQDPKAVEAITKAVKAVAKQPVIMKLSPNVTDITEMAKAAEAGGADALSLINTLTGMQIDVERQKFVLANKTGGLSGPAIKPVAVRMVYQVLMP
;
A
#
# COMPACT_ATOMS: atom_id res chain seq x y z
N SER A 1 -1.13 4.40 -3.22
CA SER A 1 -1.52 3.00 -3.51
C SER A 1 -3.02 2.83 -3.79
N CYS A 2 -3.63 3.79 -4.49
CA CYS A 2 -5.05 3.73 -4.87
C CYS A 2 -5.26 2.75 -6.03
N PRO A 3 -6.17 1.76 -5.92
CA PRO A 3 -6.43 0.80 -7.00
C PRO A 3 -7.22 1.40 -8.17
N ASN A 4 -7.77 2.58 -8.02
CA ASN A 4 -8.64 3.23 -9.01
C ASN A 4 -7.91 4.23 -9.91
N VAL A 5 -6.61 4.40 -9.75
CA VAL A 5 -5.79 5.34 -10.50
C VAL A 5 -4.94 4.59 -11.52
N LYS A 6 -5.04 4.95 -12.81
CA LYS A 6 -4.31 4.28 -13.90
C LYS A 6 -2.80 4.51 -13.84
N HIS A 7 -2.37 5.71 -13.46
CA HIS A 7 -0.96 6.08 -13.35
C HIS A 7 -0.69 6.55 -11.93
N GLY A 8 0.33 6.01 -11.30
CA GLY A 8 0.60 6.23 -9.89
C GLY A 8 -0.13 5.19 -9.03
N GLY A 9 -0.78 5.57 -7.98
CA GLY A 9 -1.57 4.67 -7.15
C GLY A 9 -0.80 3.42 -6.69
N ILE A 10 -1.31 2.22 -7.01
CA ILE A 10 -0.70 0.93 -6.61
C ILE A 10 0.73 0.78 -7.12
N ALA A 11 1.01 1.21 -8.35
CA ALA A 11 2.33 1.04 -8.96
C ALA A 11 3.43 1.73 -8.15
N PHE A 12 3.16 2.93 -7.63
CA PHE A 12 4.11 3.63 -6.76
C PHE A 12 4.35 2.89 -5.44
N GLY A 13 3.33 2.26 -4.89
CA GLY A 13 3.44 1.49 -3.65
C GLY A 13 4.15 0.15 -3.80
N GLN A 14 4.41 -0.30 -5.02
CA GLN A 14 5.03 -1.59 -5.32
C GLN A 14 6.51 -1.49 -5.71
N ASP A 15 7.03 -0.28 -5.92
CA ASP A 15 8.41 -0.04 -6.31
C ASP A 15 9.15 0.70 -5.18
N PRO A 16 10.17 0.06 -4.55
CA PRO A 16 10.93 0.71 -3.49
C PRO A 16 11.56 2.03 -3.90
N LYS A 17 12.06 2.13 -5.13
CA LYS A 17 12.67 3.36 -5.64
C LYS A 17 11.65 4.49 -5.74
N ALA A 18 10.43 4.18 -6.18
CA ALA A 18 9.34 5.15 -6.26
C ALA A 18 8.90 5.59 -4.85
N VAL A 19 8.79 4.66 -3.90
CA VAL A 19 8.46 4.96 -2.50
C VAL A 19 9.49 5.92 -1.90
N GLU A 20 10.77 5.64 -2.07
CA GLU A 20 11.83 6.52 -1.57
C GLU A 20 11.78 7.91 -2.22
N ALA A 21 11.66 7.96 -3.55
CA ALA A 21 11.65 9.22 -4.29
C ALA A 21 10.45 10.10 -3.91
N ILE A 22 9.26 9.52 -3.81
CA ILE A 22 8.04 10.24 -3.41
C ILE A 22 8.17 10.74 -1.98
N THR A 23 8.62 9.89 -1.07
CA THR A 23 8.82 10.26 0.34
C THR A 23 9.79 11.43 0.46
N LYS A 24 10.91 11.35 -0.24
CA LYS A 24 11.92 12.40 -0.26
C LYS A 24 11.36 13.73 -0.80
N ALA A 25 10.60 13.66 -1.91
CA ALA A 25 10.01 14.86 -2.52
C ALA A 25 8.99 15.51 -1.59
N VAL A 26 8.13 14.74 -0.93
CA VAL A 26 7.15 15.27 0.01
C VAL A 26 7.84 15.82 1.25
N LYS A 27 8.81 15.11 1.79
CA LYS A 27 9.55 15.54 3.00
C LYS A 27 10.31 16.82 2.77
N ALA A 28 10.83 17.05 1.56
CA ALA A 28 11.57 18.26 1.21
C ALA A 28 10.74 19.54 1.35
N VAL A 29 9.42 19.47 1.18
CA VAL A 29 8.52 20.64 1.23
C VAL A 29 7.58 20.63 2.43
N ALA A 30 7.39 19.49 3.08
CA ALA A 30 6.48 19.36 4.21
C ALA A 30 7.09 19.98 5.48
N LYS A 31 6.28 20.77 6.17
CA LYS A 31 6.62 21.31 7.50
C LYS A 31 6.08 20.40 8.62
N GLN A 32 5.09 19.57 8.29
CA GLN A 32 4.46 18.63 9.20
C GLN A 32 5.22 17.29 9.19
N PRO A 33 4.99 16.43 10.20
CA PRO A 33 5.42 15.05 10.11
C PRO A 33 4.83 14.35 8.87
N VAL A 34 5.63 13.54 8.21
CA VAL A 34 5.21 12.76 7.04
C VAL A 34 5.04 11.30 7.45
N ILE A 35 3.82 10.80 7.35
CA ILE A 35 3.48 9.41 7.63
C ILE A 35 3.24 8.71 6.30
N MET A 36 4.09 7.74 5.95
CA MET A 36 3.94 6.98 4.72
C MET A 36 3.06 5.76 4.96
N LYS A 37 1.94 5.69 4.23
CA LYS A 37 1.05 4.54 4.28
C LYS A 37 1.45 3.54 3.22
N LEU A 38 1.82 2.34 3.66
CA LEU A 38 2.35 1.30 2.80
C LEU A 38 1.27 0.37 2.25
N SER A 39 1.47 -0.06 1.00
CA SER A 39 0.62 -1.03 0.34
C SER A 39 0.96 -2.45 0.78
N PRO A 40 -0.06 -3.32 1.01
CA PRO A 40 0.17 -4.74 1.27
C PRO A 40 0.41 -5.55 -0.01
N ASN A 41 0.20 -4.96 -1.20
CA ASN A 41 0.25 -5.66 -2.48
C ASN A 41 1.70 -5.72 -2.99
N VAL A 42 2.59 -6.26 -2.17
CA VAL A 42 4.02 -6.38 -2.41
C VAL A 42 4.50 -7.75 -1.91
N THR A 43 5.62 -8.20 -2.43
CA THR A 43 6.24 -9.45 -2.00
C THR A 43 6.88 -9.31 -0.62
N ASP A 44 7.60 -8.21 -0.40
CA ASP A 44 8.29 -7.94 0.86
C ASP A 44 8.00 -6.52 1.33
N ILE A 45 7.17 -6.40 2.34
CA ILE A 45 6.78 -5.10 2.91
C ILE A 45 7.97 -4.39 3.59
N THR A 46 8.98 -5.14 4.03
CA THR A 46 10.13 -4.54 4.70
C THR A 46 10.98 -3.71 3.74
N GLU A 47 11.05 -4.08 2.46
CA GLU A 47 11.72 -3.27 1.46
C GLU A 47 11.05 -1.91 1.27
N MET A 48 9.71 -1.89 1.27
CA MET A 48 8.94 -0.65 1.16
C MET A 48 9.12 0.23 2.40
N ALA A 49 9.15 -0.39 3.58
CA ALA A 49 9.38 0.31 4.84
C ALA A 49 10.76 0.96 4.88
N LYS A 50 11.80 0.23 4.47
CA LYS A 50 13.17 0.75 4.39
C LYS A 50 13.29 1.90 3.39
N ALA A 51 12.61 1.77 2.25
CA ALA A 51 12.60 2.81 1.23
C ALA A 51 11.94 4.10 1.75
N ALA A 52 10.80 3.99 2.44
CA ALA A 52 10.13 5.14 3.06
C ALA A 52 10.99 5.79 4.15
N GLU A 53 11.66 4.99 4.96
CA GLU A 53 12.58 5.48 5.98
C GLU A 53 13.78 6.19 5.33
N ALA A 54 14.37 5.62 4.30
CA ALA A 54 15.46 6.25 3.54
C ALA A 54 15.05 7.56 2.89
N GLY A 55 13.79 7.71 2.49
CA GLY A 55 13.23 8.95 1.96
C GLY A 55 12.95 10.01 3.02
N GLY A 56 13.04 9.67 4.31
CA GLY A 56 12.88 10.60 5.42
C GLY A 56 11.49 10.58 6.06
N ALA A 57 10.70 9.53 5.89
CA ALA A 57 9.42 9.40 6.58
C ALA A 57 9.59 9.45 8.09
N ASP A 58 8.72 10.20 8.76
CA ASP A 58 8.73 10.30 10.23
C ASP A 58 8.06 9.10 10.89
N ALA A 59 7.09 8.50 10.20
CA ALA A 59 6.38 7.32 10.65
C ALA A 59 5.83 6.52 9.46
N LEU A 60 5.42 5.28 9.74
CA LEU A 60 4.80 4.40 8.76
C LEU A 60 3.40 4.01 9.23
N SER A 61 2.49 3.92 8.29
CA SER A 61 1.14 3.40 8.51
C SER A 61 0.94 2.15 7.63
N LEU A 62 0.45 1.09 8.21
CA LEU A 62 0.17 -0.16 7.52
C LEU A 62 -1.26 -0.59 7.87
N ILE A 63 -1.99 -1.03 6.93
CA ILE A 63 -1.76 -1.23 5.51
C ILE A 63 -2.89 -0.61 4.69
N ASN A 64 -2.66 -0.36 3.40
CA ASN A 64 -3.74 -0.07 2.48
C ASN A 64 -4.53 -1.36 2.20
N THR A 65 -5.55 -1.31 1.33
CA THR A 65 -6.38 -2.47 1.03
C THR A 65 -5.63 -3.53 0.21
N LEU A 66 -6.01 -4.80 0.40
CA LEU A 66 -5.56 -5.89 -0.46
C LEU A 66 -6.37 -5.89 -1.74
N THR A 67 -5.70 -6.02 -2.88
CA THR A 67 -6.39 -6.13 -4.17
C THR A 67 -7.11 -7.45 -4.27
N GLY A 68 -8.39 -7.40 -4.56
CA GLY A 68 -9.26 -8.56 -4.71
C GLY A 68 -10.20 -8.42 -5.89
N MET A 69 -11.06 -9.40 -6.04
CA MET A 69 -12.07 -9.45 -7.10
C MET A 69 -13.27 -10.25 -6.61
N GLN A 70 -14.45 -9.88 -7.10
CA GLN A 70 -15.64 -10.70 -6.92
C GLN A 70 -16.33 -10.88 -8.26
N ILE A 71 -16.74 -12.12 -8.53
CA ILE A 71 -17.45 -12.50 -9.73
C ILE A 71 -18.85 -12.96 -9.35
N ASP A 72 -19.86 -12.43 -10.04
CA ASP A 72 -21.23 -12.95 -9.99
C ASP A 72 -21.29 -14.15 -10.93
N VAL A 73 -21.24 -15.33 -10.36
CA VAL A 73 -21.19 -16.60 -11.10
C VAL A 73 -22.47 -16.83 -11.91
N GLU A 74 -23.62 -16.48 -11.34
CA GLU A 74 -24.92 -16.69 -12.00
C GLU A 74 -25.09 -15.80 -13.22
N ARG A 75 -24.69 -14.53 -13.11
CA ARG A 75 -24.77 -13.57 -14.20
C ARG A 75 -23.53 -13.56 -15.09
N GLN A 76 -22.49 -14.30 -14.71
CA GLN A 76 -21.21 -14.35 -15.42
C GLN A 76 -20.61 -12.95 -15.66
N LYS A 77 -20.61 -12.13 -14.62
CA LYS A 77 -20.15 -10.73 -14.67
C LYS A 77 -19.24 -10.42 -13.49
N PHE A 78 -18.40 -9.42 -13.67
CA PHE A 78 -17.68 -8.79 -12.57
C PHE A 78 -18.66 -8.02 -11.69
N VAL A 79 -18.54 -8.15 -10.38
CA VAL A 79 -19.35 -7.36 -9.44
C VAL A 79 -18.92 -5.90 -9.45
N LEU A 80 -17.60 -5.66 -9.54
CA LEU A 80 -17.04 -4.30 -9.56
C LEU A 80 -16.82 -3.83 -11.01
N ALA A 81 -17.17 -2.57 -11.29
CA ALA A 81 -16.98 -1.98 -12.61
C ALA A 81 -15.52 -2.01 -13.06
N ASN A 82 -14.58 -1.82 -12.14
CA ASN A 82 -13.13 -1.87 -12.41
C ASN A 82 -12.56 -3.30 -12.38
N LYS A 83 -13.40 -4.32 -12.30
CA LYS A 83 -13.05 -5.75 -12.20
C LYS A 83 -12.39 -6.10 -10.87
N THR A 84 -11.37 -5.39 -10.46
CA THR A 84 -10.70 -5.55 -9.18
C THR A 84 -11.01 -4.37 -8.25
N GLY A 85 -10.79 -4.56 -6.96
CA GLY A 85 -10.96 -3.54 -5.95
C GLY A 85 -10.21 -3.85 -4.68
N GLY A 86 -10.30 -2.97 -3.70
CA GLY A 86 -9.61 -3.14 -2.43
C GLY A 86 -10.45 -3.89 -1.41
N LEU A 87 -9.91 -5.00 -0.91
CA LEU A 87 -10.46 -5.71 0.24
C LEU A 87 -10.00 -5.05 1.52
N SER A 88 -10.93 -4.75 2.43
CA SER A 88 -10.67 -4.15 3.73
C SER A 88 -11.53 -4.82 4.81
N GLY A 89 -11.42 -4.33 6.03
CA GLY A 89 -12.21 -4.82 7.15
C GLY A 89 -11.56 -5.98 7.92
N PRO A 90 -12.32 -6.66 8.79
CA PRO A 90 -11.75 -7.66 9.72
C PRO A 90 -11.02 -8.81 9.05
N ALA A 91 -11.39 -9.16 7.81
CA ALA A 91 -10.77 -10.27 7.08
C ALA A 91 -9.28 -10.07 6.85
N ILE A 92 -8.81 -8.83 6.71
CA ILE A 92 -7.39 -8.55 6.44
C ILE A 92 -6.58 -8.26 7.70
N LYS A 93 -7.20 -8.26 8.87
CA LYS A 93 -6.50 -7.98 10.14
C LYS A 93 -5.27 -8.86 10.36
N PRO A 94 -5.32 -10.19 10.18
CA PRO A 94 -4.13 -11.03 10.37
C PRO A 94 -2.98 -10.68 9.43
N VAL A 95 -3.30 -10.26 8.21
CA VAL A 95 -2.30 -9.81 7.23
C VAL A 95 -1.66 -8.50 7.69
N ALA A 96 -2.48 -7.54 8.13
CA ALA A 96 -1.99 -6.25 8.61
C ALA A 96 -1.08 -6.42 9.84
N VAL A 97 -1.50 -7.24 10.80
CA VAL A 97 -0.71 -7.51 12.02
C VAL A 97 0.63 -8.14 11.66
N ARG A 98 0.64 -9.14 10.77
CA ARG A 98 1.88 -9.76 10.29
C ARG A 98 2.82 -8.74 9.66
N MET A 99 2.29 -7.88 8.80
CA MET A 99 3.11 -6.88 8.10
C MET A 99 3.69 -5.84 9.05
N VAL A 100 2.92 -5.39 10.02
CA VAL A 100 3.43 -4.50 11.07
C VAL A 100 4.56 -5.18 11.85
N TYR A 101 4.35 -6.44 12.23
CA TYR A 101 5.39 -7.21 12.93
C TYR A 101 6.68 -7.31 12.10
N GLN A 102 6.57 -7.64 10.82
CA GLN A 102 7.74 -7.78 9.94
C GLN A 102 8.52 -6.47 9.79
N VAL A 103 7.84 -5.34 9.78
CA VAL A 103 8.48 -4.02 9.69
C VAL A 103 9.17 -3.64 11.00
N LEU A 104 8.54 -3.95 12.13
CA LEU A 104 9.09 -3.62 13.46
C LEU A 104 10.24 -4.54 13.88
N MET A 105 10.20 -5.79 13.45
CA MET A 105 11.13 -6.85 13.87
C MET A 105 11.81 -7.48 12.64
N PRO A 106 12.63 -6.70 11.95
CA PRO A 106 13.27 -7.17 10.70
C PRO A 106 14.29 -8.28 10.93
#